data_66f1f1648a6eeffe49a5086313b7134a
#
_entry.id   66f1f1648a6eeffe49a5086313b7134a
#
_cell.length_a   1.000
_cell.length_b   1.000
_cell.length_c   1.000
_cell.angle_alpha   90.00
_cell.angle_beta   90.00
_cell.angle_gamma   90.00
#
_symmetry.space_group_name_H-M   'P 1'
#
loop_
_entity.id
_entity.type
_entity.pdbx_description
1 polymer ?
#
loop_
_entity_poly.entity_id
_entity_poly.type
_entity_poly.pdbx_seq_one_letter_code
_entity_poly.pdbx_strand_id
1 'polypeptide(L)'
;MVKNLFNVLKKDPYALTGVLIYLFFILVAIFADLIAPNDPLRILFNSGGLARNIDPGREFLLGTTSNGRDIFSQLVYGSRNALYVGLTAALAVALVGTIVGLISGYFGGWLDNLIMRCADITLGIPFLPF
;
A
#
# COMPACT_ATOMS: atom_id res chain seq x y z
N MET A 1 -0.31 -2.86 -28.80
CA MET A 1 -0.79 -2.23 -27.56
C MET A 1 0.36 -1.85 -26.64
N VAL A 2 1.26 -2.75 -26.26
CA VAL A 2 2.42 -2.49 -25.36
C VAL A 2 3.39 -1.44 -25.89
N LYS A 3 3.70 -1.41 -27.21
CA LYS A 3 4.57 -0.39 -27.84
C LYS A 3 4.01 1.04 -27.71
N ASN A 4 2.69 1.19 -27.75
CA ASN A 4 2.06 2.52 -27.61
C ASN A 4 2.11 2.99 -26.13
N LEU A 5 1.97 2.09 -25.18
CA LEU A 5 2.13 2.39 -23.75
C LEU A 5 3.54 2.91 -23.44
N PHE A 6 4.56 2.24 -23.99
CA PHE A 6 5.97 2.61 -23.82
C PHE A 6 6.30 3.98 -24.44
N ASN A 7 5.67 4.30 -25.57
CA ASN A 7 5.82 5.60 -26.23
C ASN A 7 5.12 6.74 -25.48
N VAL A 8 3.98 6.45 -24.82
CA VAL A 8 3.28 7.42 -23.96
C VAL A 8 4.08 7.69 -22.70
N LEU A 9 4.59 6.64 -22.05
CA LEU A 9 5.45 6.75 -20.87
C LEU A 9 6.72 7.57 -21.12
N LYS A 10 7.34 7.45 -22.30
CA LYS A 10 8.52 8.25 -22.67
C LYS A 10 8.22 9.73 -22.96
N LYS A 11 6.98 10.05 -23.31
CA LYS A 11 6.56 11.43 -23.62
C LYS A 11 6.11 12.22 -22.40
N ASP A 12 5.67 11.52 -21.35
CA ASP A 12 5.20 12.13 -20.11
C ASP A 12 6.16 11.81 -18.94
N PRO A 13 6.98 12.78 -18.51
CA PRO A 13 7.93 12.59 -17.44
C PRO A 13 7.26 12.27 -16.09
N TYR A 14 6.04 12.76 -15.86
CA TYR A 14 5.31 12.47 -14.62
C TYR A 14 4.85 11.01 -14.57
N ALA A 15 4.35 10.48 -15.69
CA ALA A 15 3.97 9.08 -15.80
C ALA A 15 5.18 8.15 -15.62
N LEU A 16 6.33 8.51 -16.21
CA LEU A 16 7.56 7.76 -16.05
C LEU A 16 8.02 7.74 -14.58
N THR A 17 7.99 8.90 -13.91
CA THR A 17 8.37 9.00 -12.49
C THR A 17 7.47 8.15 -11.61
N GLY A 18 6.15 8.16 -11.83
CA GLY A 18 5.20 7.33 -11.09
C GLY A 18 5.49 5.83 -11.24
N VAL A 19 5.76 5.38 -12.47
CA VAL A 19 6.12 3.98 -12.74
C VAL A 19 7.43 3.58 -12.07
N LEU A 20 8.43 4.47 -12.10
CA LEU A 20 9.73 4.21 -11.46
C LEU A 20 9.60 4.10 -9.94
N ILE A 21 8.83 4.98 -9.30
CA ILE A 21 8.56 4.91 -7.87
C ILE A 21 7.84 3.59 -7.52
N TYR A 22 6.84 3.22 -8.30
CA TYR A 22 6.09 1.99 -8.07
C TYR A 22 6.98 0.75 -8.23
N LEU A 23 7.81 0.73 -9.28
CA LEU A 23 8.78 -0.34 -9.52
C LEU A 23 9.82 -0.43 -8.39
N PHE A 24 10.28 0.70 -7.88
CA PHE A 24 11.20 0.76 -6.74
C PHE A 24 10.59 0.07 -5.51
N PHE A 25 9.34 0.41 -5.15
CA PHE A 25 8.67 -0.24 -4.00
C PHE A 25 8.40 -1.73 -4.22
N ILE A 26 8.10 -2.15 -5.45
CA ILE A 26 7.98 -3.57 -5.79
C ILE A 26 9.32 -4.30 -5.56
N LEU A 27 10.42 -3.72 -6.02
CA LEU A 27 11.74 -4.30 -5.82
C LEU A 27 12.10 -4.37 -4.33
N VAL A 28 11.86 -3.30 -3.57
CA VAL A 28 12.06 -3.29 -2.11
C VAL A 28 11.24 -4.40 -1.44
N ALA A 29 9.98 -4.59 -1.84
CA ALA A 29 9.12 -5.63 -1.28
C ALA A 29 9.58 -7.05 -1.62
N ILE A 30 10.06 -7.28 -2.85
CA ILE A 30 10.59 -8.59 -3.28
C ILE A 30 11.88 -8.93 -2.52
N PHE A 31 12.80 -7.97 -2.45
CA PHE A 31 14.10 -8.13 -1.82
C PHE A 31 14.13 -7.77 -0.34
N ALA A 32 12.97 -7.66 0.31
CA ALA A 32 12.87 -7.26 1.72
C ALA A 32 13.71 -8.13 2.65
N ASP A 33 13.75 -9.44 2.41
CA ASP A 33 14.52 -10.40 3.21
C ASP A 33 16.07 -10.22 3.06
N LEU A 34 16.52 -9.57 1.98
CA LEU A 34 17.94 -9.26 1.74
C LEU A 34 18.32 -7.85 2.20
N ILE A 35 17.37 -6.92 2.17
CA ILE A 35 17.58 -5.50 2.48
C ILE A 35 17.47 -5.26 3.99
N ALA A 36 16.52 -5.92 4.66
CA ALA A 36 16.28 -5.75 6.08
C ALA A 36 17.33 -6.50 6.91
N PRO A 37 18.10 -5.82 7.80
CA PRO A 37 19.10 -6.46 8.62
C PRO A 37 18.49 -7.34 9.73
N ASN A 38 17.26 -7.03 10.16
CA ASN A 38 16.59 -7.70 11.26
C ASN A 38 15.17 -8.15 10.87
N ASP A 39 14.63 -9.14 11.58
CA ASP A 39 13.22 -9.47 11.49
C ASP A 39 12.37 -8.30 12.05
N PRO A 40 11.37 -7.78 11.32
CA PRO A 40 10.59 -6.61 11.70
C PRO A 40 9.78 -6.78 12.99
N LEU A 41 9.50 -8.03 13.38
CA LEU A 41 8.73 -8.36 14.58
C LEU A 41 9.61 -8.71 15.77
N ARG A 42 10.91 -8.96 15.52
CA ARG A 42 11.85 -9.36 16.58
C ARG A 42 12.12 -8.19 17.53
N ILE A 43 12.04 -8.46 18.81
CA ILE A 43 12.45 -7.54 19.85
C ILE A 43 13.96 -7.64 20.02
N LEU A 44 14.65 -6.53 19.91
CA LEU A 44 16.12 -6.47 19.97
C LEU A 44 16.56 -6.05 21.37
N PHE A 45 17.69 -6.60 21.78
CA PHE A 45 18.35 -6.28 23.04
C PHE A 45 19.75 -5.77 22.77
N ASN A 46 20.18 -4.82 23.59
CA ASN A 46 21.52 -4.28 23.55
C ASN A 46 22.18 -4.52 24.95
N SER A 47 23.43 -4.13 25.12
CA SER A 47 24.21 -4.31 26.37
C SER A 47 23.56 -3.74 27.64
N GLY A 48 22.58 -2.85 27.51
CA GLY A 48 21.82 -2.23 28.60
C GLY A 48 20.41 -2.82 28.82
N GLY A 49 20.01 -3.85 28.07
CA GLY A 49 18.67 -4.45 28.12
C GLY A 49 17.91 -4.30 26.82
N LEU A 50 16.59 -4.04 26.88
CA LEU A 50 15.75 -3.86 25.69
C LEU A 50 16.19 -2.59 24.90
N ALA A 51 16.43 -2.77 23.60
CA ALA A 51 16.88 -1.72 22.68
C ALA A 51 15.77 -0.70 22.36
N ARG A 52 15.30 0.04 23.37
CA ARG A 52 14.18 1.01 23.23
C ARG A 52 14.66 2.38 22.78
N ASN A 53 13.96 2.95 21.82
CA ASN A 53 14.17 4.34 21.37
C ASN A 53 15.66 4.71 21.16
N ILE A 54 16.40 3.77 20.56
CA ILE A 54 17.79 4.03 20.18
C ILE A 54 17.77 4.94 18.97
N ASP A 55 18.57 6.00 19.01
CA ASP A 55 18.71 6.93 17.90
C ASP A 55 19.32 6.28 16.66
N PRO A 56 19.08 6.84 15.46
CA PRO A 56 19.69 6.38 14.22
C PRO A 56 21.21 6.33 14.31
N GLY A 57 21.80 5.21 13.89
CA GLY A 57 23.22 4.97 13.99
C GLY A 57 23.69 3.79 13.14
N ARG A 58 24.94 3.37 13.35
CA ARG A 58 25.54 2.28 12.58
C ARG A 58 24.87 0.91 12.84
N GLU A 59 24.40 0.70 14.04
CA GLU A 59 23.75 -0.54 14.46
C GLU A 59 22.29 -0.57 14.01
N PHE A 60 21.59 0.57 14.11
CA PHE A 60 20.19 0.74 13.68
C PHE A 60 20.06 1.96 12.78
N LEU A 61 19.95 1.76 11.47
CA LEU A 61 19.96 2.82 10.47
C LEU A 61 18.93 3.93 10.72
N LEU A 62 17.72 3.58 11.13
CA LEU A 62 16.64 4.51 11.47
C LEU A 62 16.28 4.46 12.97
N GLY A 63 17.12 3.82 13.77
CA GLY A 63 16.87 3.65 15.20
C GLY A 63 15.86 2.55 15.51
N THR A 64 15.41 2.48 16.78
CA THR A 64 14.48 1.46 17.26
C THR A 64 13.22 2.08 17.86
N THR A 65 12.13 1.32 17.82
CA THR A 65 10.85 1.70 18.43
C THR A 65 10.89 1.59 19.96
N SER A 66 9.86 2.14 20.62
CA SER A 66 9.64 1.95 22.08
C SER A 66 9.55 0.48 22.51
N ASN A 67 9.22 -0.42 21.57
CA ASN A 67 9.14 -1.87 21.80
C ASN A 67 10.45 -2.60 21.45
N GLY A 68 11.53 -1.85 21.12
CA GLY A 68 12.82 -2.44 20.77
C GLY A 68 12.86 -3.11 19.39
N ARG A 69 12.07 -2.64 18.43
CA ARG A 69 12.08 -3.17 17.05
C ARG A 69 12.80 -2.22 16.12
N ASP A 70 13.52 -2.77 15.14
CA ASP A 70 14.22 -1.99 14.13
C ASP A 70 13.26 -1.29 13.17
N ILE A 71 13.30 0.04 13.15
CA ILE A 71 12.42 0.87 12.31
C ILE A 71 12.70 0.64 10.83
N PHE A 72 13.99 0.50 10.44
CA PHE A 72 14.34 0.28 9.04
C PHE A 72 13.77 -1.04 8.51
N SER A 73 13.94 -2.13 9.24
CA SER A 73 13.37 -3.44 8.89
C SER A 73 11.84 -3.39 8.81
N GLN A 74 11.18 -2.69 9.76
CA GLN A 74 9.73 -2.51 9.70
C GLN A 74 9.27 -1.73 8.48
N LEU A 75 10.01 -0.70 8.07
CA LEU A 75 9.70 0.09 6.87
C LEU A 75 9.82 -0.75 5.59
N VAL A 76 10.90 -1.53 5.48
CA VAL A 76 11.16 -2.40 4.33
C VAL A 76 10.07 -3.48 4.20
N TYR A 77 9.75 -4.18 5.27
CA TYR A 77 8.67 -5.18 5.26
C TYR A 77 7.28 -4.55 5.15
N GLY A 78 7.11 -3.32 5.65
CA GLY A 78 5.88 -2.55 5.50
C GLY A 78 5.51 -2.32 4.02
N SER A 79 6.50 -2.16 3.13
CA SER A 79 6.28 -2.04 1.69
C SER A 79 5.59 -3.27 1.09
N ARG A 80 5.94 -4.48 1.53
CA ARG A 80 5.30 -5.75 1.13
C ARG A 80 3.83 -5.78 1.53
N ASN A 81 3.54 -5.43 2.79
CA ASN A 81 2.18 -5.37 3.29
C ASN A 81 1.34 -4.31 2.58
N ALA A 82 1.91 -3.12 2.36
CA ALA A 82 1.23 -2.03 1.66
C ALA A 82 0.86 -2.41 0.21
N LEU A 83 1.78 -3.06 -0.52
CA LEU A 83 1.51 -3.53 -1.87
C LEU A 83 0.46 -4.64 -1.89
N TYR A 84 0.53 -5.58 -0.96
CA TYR A 84 -0.46 -6.67 -0.85
C TYR A 84 -1.86 -6.12 -0.57
N VAL A 85 -2.00 -5.25 0.44
CA VAL A 85 -3.28 -4.63 0.79
C VAL A 85 -3.78 -3.74 -0.34
N GLY A 86 -2.91 -2.91 -0.92
CA GLY A 86 -3.27 -2.02 -2.03
C GLY A 86 -3.76 -2.78 -3.27
N LEU A 87 -3.05 -3.85 -3.66
CA LEU A 87 -3.44 -4.66 -4.81
C LEU A 87 -4.75 -5.42 -4.58
N THR A 88 -4.89 -6.06 -3.42
CA THR A 88 -6.11 -6.80 -3.09
C THR A 88 -7.32 -5.88 -2.97
N ALA A 89 -7.16 -4.71 -2.35
CA ALA A 89 -8.21 -3.69 -2.27
C ALA A 89 -8.59 -3.16 -3.66
N ALA A 90 -7.61 -2.84 -4.51
CA ALA A 90 -7.87 -2.37 -5.87
C ALA A 90 -8.62 -3.42 -6.71
N LEU A 91 -8.23 -4.69 -6.62
CA LEU A 91 -8.93 -5.79 -7.30
C LEU A 91 -10.36 -5.96 -6.78
N ALA A 92 -10.55 -5.92 -5.46
CA ALA A 92 -11.88 -6.02 -4.87
C ALA A 92 -12.79 -4.87 -5.32
N VAL A 93 -12.30 -3.63 -5.27
CA VAL A 93 -13.06 -2.45 -5.72
C VAL A 93 -13.35 -2.54 -7.22
N ALA A 94 -12.39 -2.94 -8.05
CA ALA A 94 -12.60 -3.09 -9.49
C ALA A 94 -13.64 -4.16 -9.82
N LEU A 95 -13.57 -5.32 -9.17
CA LEU A 95 -14.53 -6.41 -9.39
C LEU A 95 -15.94 -6.03 -8.93
N VAL A 96 -16.06 -5.60 -7.68
CA VAL A 96 -17.37 -5.23 -7.11
C VAL A 96 -17.97 -4.05 -7.86
N GLY A 97 -17.19 -2.99 -8.09
CA GLY A 97 -17.65 -1.81 -8.81
C GLY A 97 -18.09 -2.12 -10.25
N THR A 98 -17.33 -2.98 -10.95
CA THR A 98 -17.68 -3.40 -12.31
C THR A 98 -18.95 -4.22 -12.33
N ILE A 99 -19.11 -5.20 -11.42
CA ILE A 99 -20.30 -6.05 -11.36
C ILE A 99 -21.55 -5.20 -11.02
N VAL A 100 -21.45 -4.37 -9.98
CA VAL A 100 -22.54 -3.49 -9.57
C VAL A 100 -22.89 -2.49 -10.67
N GLY A 101 -21.88 -1.87 -11.30
CA GLY A 101 -22.09 -0.95 -12.41
C GLY A 101 -22.71 -1.60 -13.65
N LEU A 102 -22.32 -2.84 -13.99
CA LEU A 102 -22.93 -3.58 -15.10
C LEU A 102 -24.38 -3.96 -14.80
N ILE A 103 -24.68 -4.41 -13.59
CA ILE A 103 -26.05 -4.74 -13.17
C ILE A 103 -26.92 -3.48 -13.21
N SER A 104 -26.46 -2.39 -12.62
CA SER A 104 -27.16 -1.11 -12.61
C SER A 104 -27.42 -0.59 -14.03
N GLY A 105 -26.39 -0.58 -14.88
CA GLY A 105 -26.50 -0.11 -16.26
C GLY A 105 -27.35 -1.01 -17.16
N TYR A 106 -27.33 -2.34 -16.94
CA TYR A 106 -28.11 -3.29 -17.76
C TYR A 106 -29.61 -3.27 -17.42
N PHE A 107 -29.96 -3.32 -16.15
CA PHE A 107 -31.36 -3.37 -15.71
C PHE A 107 -32.00 -1.99 -15.63
N GLY A 108 -31.24 -0.95 -15.32
CA GLY A 108 -31.71 0.43 -15.21
C GLY A 108 -32.87 0.64 -14.20
N GLY A 109 -33.61 1.73 -14.37
CA GLY A 109 -34.87 1.98 -13.70
C GLY A 109 -34.80 1.93 -12.16
N TRP A 110 -35.64 1.10 -11.54
CA TRP A 110 -35.74 1.01 -10.07
C TRP A 110 -34.45 0.46 -9.42
N LEU A 111 -33.83 -0.53 -10.06
CA LEU A 111 -32.62 -1.17 -9.51
C LEU A 111 -31.44 -0.21 -9.50
N ASP A 112 -31.27 0.57 -10.57
CA ASP A 112 -30.26 1.63 -10.65
C ASP A 112 -30.47 2.69 -9.57
N ASN A 113 -31.69 3.18 -9.42
CA ASN A 113 -32.03 4.13 -8.37
C ASN A 113 -31.76 3.60 -6.96
N LEU A 114 -32.00 2.31 -6.71
CA LEU A 114 -31.72 1.69 -5.41
C LEU A 114 -30.21 1.64 -5.14
N ILE A 115 -29.44 1.18 -6.12
CA ILE A 115 -27.98 1.06 -6.01
C ILE A 115 -27.35 2.43 -5.79
N MET A 116 -27.79 3.45 -6.55
CA MET A 116 -27.31 4.83 -6.40
C MET A 116 -27.64 5.40 -5.02
N ARG A 117 -28.84 5.18 -4.49
CA ARG A 117 -29.20 5.62 -3.13
C ARG A 117 -28.35 4.93 -2.04
N CYS A 118 -28.06 3.65 -2.20
CA CYS A 118 -27.15 2.95 -1.28
C CYS A 118 -25.73 3.53 -1.33
N ALA A 119 -25.25 3.87 -2.52
CA ALA A 119 -23.95 4.52 -2.68
C ALA A 119 -23.93 5.92 -2.04
N ASP A 120 -24.97 6.72 -2.26
CA ASP A 120 -25.11 8.06 -1.68
C ASP A 120 -25.15 8.02 -0.14
N ILE A 121 -25.90 7.07 0.44
CA ILE A 121 -25.93 6.85 1.89
C ILE A 121 -24.53 6.49 2.41
N THR A 122 -23.82 5.60 1.72
CA THR A 122 -22.47 5.17 2.12
C THR A 122 -21.48 6.34 2.07
N LEU A 123 -21.55 7.18 1.03
CA LEU A 123 -20.73 8.39 0.90
C LEU A 123 -21.14 9.50 1.90
N GLY A 124 -22.41 9.52 2.30
CA GLY A 124 -22.93 10.48 3.28
C GLY A 124 -22.53 10.19 4.73
N ILE A 125 -22.05 8.96 5.02
CA ILE A 125 -21.52 8.63 6.34
C ILE A 125 -20.13 9.26 6.49
N PRO A 126 -19.93 10.24 7.41
CA PRO A 126 -18.62 10.84 7.59
C PRO A 126 -17.63 9.79 8.09
N PHE A 127 -16.64 9.50 7.30
CA PHE A 127 -15.57 8.50 7.59
C PHE A 127 -14.69 8.86 8.79
N LEU A 128 -14.84 10.08 9.32
CA LEU A 128 -13.95 10.69 10.32
C LEU A 128 -14.26 10.45 11.81
N PRO A 129 -15.39 9.92 12.27
CA PRO A 129 -15.58 9.64 13.70
C PRO A 129 -15.35 8.18 14.08
N PHE A 130 -14.94 7.31 13.17
CA PHE A 130 -14.67 5.90 13.42
C PHE A 130 -13.21 5.61 13.09
#